data_ccaca458b5d105f00f61b747c9d259c6
#
_entry.id   ccaca458b5d105f00f61b747c9d259c6
#
_cell.length_a   1.000
_cell.length_b   1.000
_cell.length_c   1.000
_cell.angle_alpha   90.00
_cell.angle_beta   90.00
_cell.angle_gamma   90.00
#
_symmetry.space_group_name_H-M   'P 1'
#
loop_
_entity.id
_entity.type
_entity.pdbx_description
1 polymer ?
#
loop_
_entity_poly.entity_id
_entity_poly.type
_entity_poly.pdbx_seq_one_letter_code
_entity_poly.pdbx_strand_id
1 'polypeptide(L)'
;MTTPARAAALLLALAALIAGPAPAAQDAALLKDLTSVIALLGLPCGKVVSAQKKGDNDHIAACSNGMRYRVYVNAQGRVVAQKQ
;
A
#
# COMPACT_ATOMS: atom_id res chain seq x y z
N MET A 1 48.25 -0.55 10.07
CA MET A 1 47.77 -0.84 11.42
C MET A 1 46.37 -0.36 11.68
N THR A 2 45.97 0.67 11.01
CA THR A 2 44.65 1.28 11.26
C THR A 2 43.57 0.84 10.30
N THR A 3 43.93 0.04 9.34
CA THR A 3 43.03 -0.35 8.31
C THR A 3 41.79 -1.13 8.77
N PRO A 4 41.85 -1.98 9.77
CA PRO A 4 40.66 -2.74 10.17
C PRO A 4 39.48 -1.86 10.61
N ALA A 5 39.81 -0.75 11.27
CA ALA A 5 38.74 0.13 11.73
C ALA A 5 37.95 0.75 10.54
N ARG A 6 38.64 1.05 9.49
CA ARG A 6 37.99 1.65 8.32
C ARG A 6 37.06 0.70 7.63
N ALA A 7 37.45 -0.56 7.54
CA ALA A 7 36.61 -1.56 6.95
C ALA A 7 35.32 -1.74 7.69
N ALA A 8 35.38 -1.67 9.02
CA ALA A 8 34.17 -1.78 9.82
C ALA A 8 33.21 -0.63 9.55
N ALA A 9 33.73 0.57 9.38
CA ALA A 9 32.87 1.72 9.06
C ALA A 9 32.13 1.56 7.75
N LEU A 10 32.79 1.01 6.76
CA LEU A 10 32.17 0.76 5.46
C LEU A 10 31.02 -0.23 5.56
N LEU A 11 31.17 -1.26 6.36
CA LEU A 11 30.11 -2.23 6.55
C LEU A 11 28.88 -1.62 7.17
N LEU A 12 29.05 -0.71 8.10
CA LEU A 12 27.93 -0.02 8.72
C LEU A 12 27.15 0.81 7.70
N ALA A 13 27.84 1.46 6.80
CA ALA A 13 27.19 2.24 5.75
C ALA A 13 26.30 1.37 4.86
N LEU A 14 26.77 0.19 4.51
CA LEU A 14 25.98 -0.72 3.70
C LEU A 14 24.71 -1.18 4.41
N ALA A 15 24.82 -1.45 5.69
CA ALA A 15 23.64 -1.85 6.46
C ALA A 15 22.57 -0.76 6.46
N ALA A 16 22.99 0.50 6.55
CA ALA A 16 22.05 1.61 6.51
C ALA A 16 21.31 1.68 5.18
N LEU A 17 22.00 1.42 4.08
CA LEU A 17 21.37 1.43 2.77
C LEU A 17 20.32 0.32 2.61
N ILE A 18 20.57 -0.85 3.15
CA ILE A 18 19.64 -1.96 3.08
C ILE A 18 18.38 -1.65 3.87
N ALA A 19 18.51 -0.98 4.98
CA ALA A 19 17.37 -0.63 5.82
C ALA A 19 16.53 0.50 5.24
N GLY A 20 17.03 1.23 4.23
CA GLY A 20 16.40 2.43 3.73
C GLY A 20 15.02 2.23 3.11
N PRO A 21 14.85 1.38 2.11
CA PRO A 21 13.56 1.25 1.43
C PRO A 21 12.65 0.29 2.17
N ALA A 22 12.10 0.73 3.26
CA ALA A 22 11.02 -0.02 3.88
C ALA A 22 9.86 -0.06 2.89
N PRO A 23 9.19 -1.21 2.71
CA PRO A 23 7.94 -1.21 1.97
C PRO A 23 7.06 -0.15 2.59
N ALA A 24 6.52 0.69 1.77
CA ALA A 24 5.70 1.77 2.23
C ALA A 24 4.68 1.21 3.21
N ALA A 25 4.71 1.71 4.42
CA ALA A 25 3.67 1.40 5.37
C ALA A 25 2.35 1.74 4.69
N GLN A 26 1.39 0.85 4.75
CA GLN A 26 0.08 1.11 4.19
C GLN A 26 -0.48 2.36 4.88
N ASP A 27 -0.95 3.30 4.09
CA ASP A 27 -1.58 4.50 4.60
C ASP A 27 -2.89 4.11 5.27
N ALA A 28 -2.94 4.24 6.60
CA ALA A 28 -4.11 3.86 7.37
C ALA A 28 -5.35 4.67 6.98
N ALA A 29 -5.17 5.93 6.64
CA ALA A 29 -6.26 6.77 6.18
C ALA A 29 -6.82 6.28 4.84
N LEU A 30 -5.96 5.91 3.92
CA LEU A 30 -6.38 5.36 2.64
C LEU A 30 -7.14 4.05 2.81
N LEU A 31 -6.65 3.14 3.64
CA LEU A 31 -7.34 1.86 3.87
C LEU A 31 -8.72 2.08 4.46
N LYS A 32 -8.84 3.03 5.36
CA LYS A 32 -10.11 3.38 5.98
C LYS A 32 -11.08 3.97 4.96
N ASP A 33 -10.60 4.86 4.11
CA ASP A 33 -11.40 5.47 3.06
C ASP A 33 -11.89 4.42 2.07
N LEU A 34 -11.02 3.52 1.62
CA LEU A 34 -11.39 2.46 0.71
C LEU A 34 -12.41 1.51 1.35
N THR A 35 -12.26 1.22 2.63
CA THR A 35 -13.23 0.41 3.36
C THR A 35 -14.61 1.07 3.32
N SER A 36 -14.66 2.36 3.59
CA SER A 36 -15.93 3.11 3.57
C SER A 36 -16.55 3.15 2.18
N VAL A 37 -15.75 3.37 1.16
CA VAL A 37 -16.25 3.41 -0.22
C VAL A 37 -16.86 2.08 -0.61
N ILE A 38 -16.16 0.98 -0.36
CA ILE A 38 -16.65 -0.34 -0.72
C ILE A 38 -17.95 -0.66 0.04
N ALA A 39 -18.00 -0.28 1.31
CA ALA A 39 -19.22 -0.48 2.12
C ALA A 39 -20.39 0.34 1.58
N LEU A 40 -20.16 1.58 1.20
CA LEU A 40 -21.20 2.43 0.62
C LEU A 40 -21.71 1.91 -0.71
N LEU A 41 -20.84 1.22 -1.47
CA LEU A 41 -21.25 0.59 -2.71
C LEU A 41 -21.98 -0.74 -2.49
N GLY A 42 -22.11 -1.17 -1.24
CA GLY A 42 -22.83 -2.38 -0.90
C GLY A 42 -22.08 -3.66 -1.18
N LEU A 43 -20.76 -3.62 -1.29
CA LEU A 43 -19.96 -4.78 -1.63
C LEU A 43 -19.38 -5.44 -0.38
N PRO A 44 -19.36 -6.79 -0.34
CA PRO A 44 -18.81 -7.49 0.81
C PRO A 44 -17.29 -7.34 0.85
N CYS A 45 -16.75 -6.92 1.98
CA CYS A 45 -15.31 -6.71 2.13
C CYS A 45 -14.84 -6.98 3.55
N GLY A 46 -15.61 -6.57 4.55
CA GLY A 46 -15.16 -6.43 5.91
C GLY A 46 -14.38 -5.13 6.02
N LYS A 47 -13.07 -5.18 5.99
CA LYS A 47 -12.24 -3.99 5.93
C LYS A 47 -11.12 -4.18 4.93
N VAL A 48 -10.64 -3.10 4.35
CA VAL A 48 -9.49 -3.14 3.46
C VAL A 48 -8.23 -3.26 4.31
N VAL A 49 -7.46 -4.31 4.06
CA VAL A 49 -6.24 -4.60 4.82
C VAL A 49 -4.99 -4.18 4.08
N SER A 50 -5.06 -4.03 2.77
CA SER A 50 -3.96 -3.50 1.97
C SER A 50 -4.51 -2.89 0.69
N ALA A 51 -3.74 -2.00 0.10
CA ALA A 51 -4.11 -1.35 -1.15
C ALA A 51 -2.88 -1.15 -2.02
N GLN A 52 -3.04 -1.38 -3.31
CA GLN A 52 -1.99 -1.17 -4.29
C GLN A 52 -2.43 -0.05 -5.22
N LYS A 53 -1.64 1.00 -5.31
CA LYS A 53 -1.94 2.12 -6.19
C LYS A 53 -1.66 1.74 -7.63
N LYS A 54 -2.65 1.92 -8.49
CA LYS A 54 -2.52 1.69 -9.94
C LYS A 54 -2.34 3.00 -10.69
N GLY A 55 -2.80 4.09 -10.13
CA GLY A 55 -2.74 5.40 -10.72
C GLY A 55 -3.45 6.38 -9.81
N ASP A 56 -3.67 7.60 -10.29
CA ASP A 56 -4.41 8.60 -9.53
C ASP A 56 -5.85 8.13 -9.34
N ASN A 57 -6.30 8.11 -8.09
CA ASN A 57 -7.66 7.68 -7.76
C ASN A 57 -7.99 6.29 -8.33
N ASP A 58 -7.00 5.39 -8.33
CA ASP A 58 -7.15 4.04 -8.85
C ASP A 58 -6.31 3.09 -8.01
N HIS A 59 -6.99 2.20 -7.28
CA HIS A 59 -6.34 1.29 -6.34
C HIS A 59 -6.93 -0.10 -6.45
N ILE A 60 -6.09 -1.11 -6.18
CA ILE A 60 -6.56 -2.46 -5.92
C ILE A 60 -6.61 -2.64 -4.42
N ALA A 61 -7.81 -2.84 -3.89
CA ALA A 61 -8.03 -3.02 -2.46
C ALA A 61 -8.18 -4.51 -2.15
N ALA A 62 -7.45 -4.99 -1.16
CA ALA A 62 -7.58 -6.34 -0.65
C ALA A 62 -8.35 -6.29 0.67
N CYS A 63 -9.38 -7.11 0.78
CA CYS A 63 -10.32 -7.12 1.90
C CYS A 63 -9.99 -8.23 2.90
N SER A 64 -10.41 -8.04 4.13
CA SER A 64 -10.20 -9.03 5.19
C SER A 64 -10.96 -10.33 4.92
N ASN A 65 -12.02 -10.28 4.11
CA ASN A 65 -12.77 -11.49 3.73
C ASN A 65 -12.19 -12.22 2.53
N GLY A 66 -11.02 -11.80 2.02
CA GLY A 66 -10.38 -12.42 0.87
C GLY A 66 -10.78 -11.83 -0.47
N MET A 67 -11.76 -10.96 -0.51
CA MET A 67 -12.17 -10.30 -1.75
C MET A 67 -11.18 -9.21 -2.15
N ARG A 68 -11.11 -8.94 -3.44
CA ARG A 68 -10.29 -7.87 -3.98
C ARG A 68 -11.12 -7.07 -4.95
N TYR A 69 -10.95 -5.75 -4.90
CA TYR A 69 -11.68 -4.84 -5.77
C TYR A 69 -10.74 -3.79 -6.34
N ARG A 70 -10.96 -3.48 -7.61
CA ARG A 70 -10.37 -2.27 -8.17
C ARG A 70 -11.32 -1.12 -7.88
N VAL A 71 -10.84 -0.13 -7.16
CA VAL A 71 -11.61 1.06 -6.79
C VAL A 71 -11.02 2.24 -7.53
N TYR A 72 -11.82 2.89 -8.36
CA TYR A 72 -11.32 3.98 -9.19
C TYR A 72 -12.43 4.97 -9.50
N VAL A 73 -12.04 6.10 -10.06
CA VAL A 73 -12.99 7.13 -10.51
C VAL A 73 -13.14 6.99 -12.02
N ASN A 74 -14.38 6.82 -12.48
CA ASN A 74 -14.66 6.63 -13.90
C ASN A 74 -14.72 7.96 -14.65
N ALA A 75 -14.98 7.91 -15.94
CA ALA A 75 -15.01 9.09 -16.79
C ALA A 75 -16.10 10.10 -16.39
N GLN A 76 -17.15 9.65 -15.71
CA GLN A 76 -18.22 10.50 -15.22
C GLN A 76 -17.93 11.09 -13.83
N GLY A 77 -16.73 10.87 -13.31
CA GLY A 77 -16.36 11.37 -11.99
C GLY A 77 -16.93 10.58 -10.82
N ARG A 78 -17.42 9.37 -11.05
CA ARG A 78 -17.99 8.52 -10.01
C ARG A 78 -16.98 7.50 -9.53
N VAL A 79 -17.01 7.24 -8.24
CA VAL A 79 -16.22 6.16 -7.65
C VAL A 79 -16.93 4.83 -7.91
N VAL A 80 -16.22 3.90 -8.51
CA VAL A 80 -16.74 2.57 -8.81
C VAL A 80 -15.75 1.52 -8.30
N ALA A 81 -16.27 0.32 -8.03
CA ALA A 81 -15.44 -0.80 -7.60
C ALA A 81 -15.80 -2.01 -8.45
N GLN A 82 -14.76 -2.68 -8.95
CA GLN A 82 -14.90 -3.89 -9.75
C GLN A 82 -14.22 -5.05 -9.06
N LYS A 83 -14.93 -6.14 -8.89
CA LYS A 83 -14.36 -7.35 -8.32
C LYS A 83 -13.24 -7.87 -9.20
N GLN A 84 -12.15 -8.21 -8.57
CA GLN A 84 -10.96 -8.78 -9.24
C GLN A 84 -10.92 -10.29 -9.15
#